data_9fcdff918166cc5eae70b2986ab83a3f
#
_entry.id   9fcdff918166cc5eae70b2986ab83a3f
#
_cell.length_a   1.000
_cell.length_b   1.000
_cell.length_c   1.000
_cell.angle_alpha   90.00
_cell.angle_beta   90.00
_cell.angle_gamma   90.00
#
_symmetry.space_group_name_H-M   'P 1'
#
loop_
_entity.id
_entity.type
_entity.pdbx_description
1 polymer ?
#
loop_
_entity_poly.entity_id
_entity_poly.type
_entity_poly.pdbx_seq_one_letter_code
_entity_poly.pdbx_strand_id
1 'polypeptide(L)'
;MKNIHILPTSLPSRLGYLTKKGKEVFKDLRLFDVFMPTILDGENQHIYITNSEEIKEGDWGYCKSRNKICKVTGISKWTHKDDYSIDLDNENYFIHHSYCKKIILTTDTDLIKDGIQAIDDEFLEWFVKNPSCEEVEANKLYYGALSGFADASYKIIIPKEEPKQETLEEVALNFSKQFKKKEYGE
;
A
#
# COMPACT_ATOMS: atom_id res chain seq x y z
N MET A 1 6.26 -5.46 9.92
CA MET A 1 7.18 -4.37 9.46
C MET A 1 6.48 -3.63 8.33
N LYS A 2 6.29 -2.30 8.43
CA LYS A 2 5.53 -1.52 7.44
C LYS A 2 6.01 -1.76 6.01
N ASN A 3 5.09 -2.19 5.14
CA ASN A 3 5.34 -2.42 3.72
C ASN A 3 4.29 -1.79 2.80
N ILE A 4 3.25 -1.15 3.34
CA ILE A 4 2.28 -0.35 2.60
C ILE A 4 2.69 1.12 2.75
N HIS A 5 2.83 1.80 1.62
CA HIS A 5 3.18 3.23 1.57
C HIS A 5 2.15 3.97 0.71
N ILE A 6 1.55 5.02 1.29
CA ILE A 6 0.63 5.91 0.58
C ILE A 6 1.37 7.23 0.37
N LEU A 7 1.49 7.66 -0.86
CA LEU A 7 2.17 8.91 -1.19
C LEU A 7 1.26 9.81 -2.04
N PRO A 8 1.28 11.12 -1.77
CA PRO A 8 0.57 12.09 -2.59
C PRO A 8 1.13 12.13 -4.01
N THR A 9 0.26 12.40 -4.96
CA THR A 9 0.64 12.53 -6.37
C THR A 9 -0.12 13.66 -7.06
N SER A 10 0.53 14.29 -8.04
CA SER A 10 -0.13 15.20 -8.98
C SER A 10 -0.71 14.48 -10.19
N LEU A 11 -0.43 13.19 -10.34
CA LEU A 11 -0.94 12.36 -11.45
C LEU A 11 -2.40 11.95 -11.19
N PRO A 12 -3.16 11.64 -12.25
CA PRO A 12 -4.50 11.06 -12.08
C PRO A 12 -4.46 9.77 -11.27
N SER A 13 -5.38 9.64 -10.31
CA SER A 13 -5.48 8.45 -9.48
C SER A 13 -6.94 8.08 -9.19
N ARG A 14 -7.19 6.80 -8.92
CA ARG A 14 -8.46 6.32 -8.38
C ARG A 14 -8.53 6.43 -6.86
N LEU A 15 -7.43 6.78 -6.20
CA LEU A 15 -7.35 6.95 -4.75
C LEU A 15 -7.09 8.40 -4.38
N GLY A 16 -7.72 8.86 -3.31
CA GLY A 16 -7.43 10.16 -2.78
C GLY A 16 -8.02 10.42 -1.41
N TYR A 17 -7.41 11.35 -0.72
CA TYR A 17 -7.96 11.87 0.52
C TYR A 17 -8.94 13.01 0.22
N LEU A 18 -10.15 12.91 0.75
CA LEU A 18 -11.09 14.02 0.79
C LEU A 18 -10.88 14.81 2.07
N THR A 19 -10.81 16.13 1.93
CA THR A 19 -10.75 17.08 3.05
C THR A 19 -12.15 17.65 3.30
N LYS A 20 -12.81 17.30 4.38
CA LYS A 20 -14.05 17.96 4.77
C LYS A 20 -13.72 19.31 5.41
N LYS A 21 -14.21 20.41 4.82
CA LYS A 21 -14.12 21.74 5.42
C LYS A 21 -15.04 21.80 6.64
N GLY A 22 -14.47 21.90 7.83
CA GLY A 22 -15.18 22.03 9.10
C GLY A 22 -14.18 22.30 10.23
N LYS A 23 -14.65 22.37 11.49
CA LYS A 23 -13.78 22.59 12.67
C LYS A 23 -12.74 21.48 12.88
N GLU A 24 -12.90 20.34 12.25
CA GLU A 24 -11.94 19.22 12.25
C GLU A 24 -11.65 18.79 10.83
N VAL A 25 -10.37 18.70 10.50
CA VAL A 25 -9.91 18.19 9.19
C VAL A 25 -9.85 16.68 9.26
N PHE A 26 -10.88 16.02 8.77
CA PHE A 26 -10.85 14.56 8.59
C PHE A 26 -10.28 14.24 7.22
N LYS A 27 -9.22 13.45 7.17
CA LYS A 27 -8.72 12.82 5.94
C LYS A 27 -9.43 11.49 5.76
N ASP A 28 -10.33 11.43 4.78
CA ASP A 28 -11.08 10.22 4.42
C ASP A 28 -10.50 9.67 3.10
N LEU A 29 -9.84 8.51 3.17
CA LEU A 29 -9.30 7.85 1.97
C LEU A 29 -10.44 7.20 1.21
N ARG A 30 -10.54 7.50 -0.09
CA ARG A 30 -11.57 6.96 -0.97
C ARG A 30 -11.01 6.36 -2.25
N LEU A 31 -11.68 5.33 -2.71
CA LEU A 31 -11.52 4.73 -4.03
C LEU A 31 -12.62 5.27 -4.94
N PHE A 32 -12.25 5.73 -6.13
CA PHE A 32 -13.14 6.21 -7.17
C PHE A 32 -13.23 5.19 -8.32
N ASP A 33 -14.37 5.11 -8.97
CA ASP A 33 -14.58 4.19 -10.09
C ASP A 33 -13.75 4.58 -11.32
N VAL A 34 -13.37 5.86 -11.42
CA VAL A 34 -12.60 6.41 -12.52
C VAL A 34 -11.34 7.13 -12.01
N PHE A 35 -10.35 7.26 -12.89
CA PHE A 35 -9.17 8.07 -12.59
C PHE A 35 -9.55 9.54 -12.50
N MET A 36 -9.34 10.14 -11.35
CA MET A 36 -9.57 11.54 -11.09
C MET A 36 -8.29 12.32 -11.43
N PRO A 37 -8.33 13.27 -12.40
CA PRO A 37 -7.17 14.11 -12.71
C PRO A 37 -6.78 14.97 -11.51
N THR A 38 -7.77 15.49 -10.78
CA THR A 38 -7.59 16.25 -9.55
C THR A 38 -8.81 16.06 -8.68
N ILE A 39 -8.61 15.79 -7.40
CA ILE A 39 -9.69 15.66 -6.43
C ILE A 39 -9.98 17.05 -5.87
N LEU A 40 -11.21 17.54 -6.06
CA LEU A 40 -11.68 18.79 -5.48
C LEU A 40 -11.72 18.68 -3.95
N ASP A 41 -11.12 19.65 -3.28
CA ASP A 41 -10.96 19.65 -1.82
C ASP A 41 -10.26 18.39 -1.28
N GLY A 42 -9.28 17.86 -2.04
CA GLY A 42 -8.56 16.65 -1.68
C GLY A 42 -7.19 16.55 -2.36
N GLU A 43 -6.58 15.40 -2.22
CA GLU A 43 -5.24 15.10 -2.72
C GLU A 43 -5.20 13.68 -3.28
N ASN A 44 -4.80 13.55 -4.56
CA ASN A 44 -4.60 12.24 -5.18
C ASN A 44 -3.51 11.45 -4.45
N GLN A 45 -3.68 10.15 -4.34
CA GLN A 45 -2.75 9.25 -3.67
C GLN A 45 -2.42 8.06 -4.54
N HIS A 46 -1.19 7.56 -4.44
CA HIS A 46 -0.82 6.23 -4.91
C HIS A 46 -0.41 5.34 -3.75
N ILE A 47 -0.69 4.04 -3.91
CA ILE A 47 -0.25 3.00 -2.97
C ILE A 47 0.92 2.26 -3.61
N TYR A 48 1.93 1.99 -2.78
CA TYR A 48 3.09 1.18 -3.13
C TYR A 48 3.26 0.10 -2.07
N ILE A 49 3.33 -1.15 -2.51
CA ILE A 49 3.61 -2.29 -1.64
C ILE A 49 5.03 -2.75 -1.91
N THR A 50 5.81 -2.85 -0.84
CA THR A 50 7.22 -3.24 -0.90
C THR A 50 7.43 -4.61 -0.26
N ASN A 51 8.53 -5.26 -0.65
CA ASN A 51 9.00 -6.47 -0.01
C ASN A 51 10.48 -6.36 0.40
N SER A 52 11.02 -7.46 0.94
CA SER A 52 12.43 -7.58 1.34
C SER A 52 13.30 -8.32 0.32
N GLU A 53 12.80 -8.49 -0.92
CA GLU A 53 13.63 -9.05 -1.99
C GLU A 53 14.85 -8.17 -2.26
N GLU A 54 15.93 -8.80 -2.70
CA GLU A 54 17.12 -8.08 -3.14
C GLU A 54 16.77 -7.12 -4.27
N ILE A 55 17.16 -5.85 -4.09
CA ILE A 55 16.94 -4.80 -5.08
C ILE A 55 18.05 -4.85 -6.13
N LYS A 56 17.67 -4.66 -7.41
CA LYS A 56 18.59 -4.71 -8.55
C LYS A 56 18.54 -3.42 -9.34
N GLU A 57 19.57 -3.19 -10.14
CA GLU A 57 19.57 -2.12 -11.13
C GLU A 57 18.36 -2.24 -12.06
N GLY A 58 17.67 -1.13 -12.30
CA GLY A 58 16.41 -1.07 -13.04
C GLY A 58 15.15 -1.25 -12.19
N ASP A 59 15.27 -1.76 -10.96
CA ASP A 59 14.11 -1.88 -10.05
C ASP A 59 13.61 -0.49 -9.59
N TRP A 60 12.33 -0.45 -9.24
CA TRP A 60 11.76 0.67 -8.49
C TRP A 60 11.81 0.39 -6.99
N GLY A 61 12.23 1.38 -6.22
CA GLY A 61 12.38 1.29 -4.78
C GLY A 61 11.68 2.41 -4.03
N TYR A 62 11.17 2.09 -2.84
CA TYR A 62 10.76 3.09 -1.86
C TYR A 62 11.92 3.43 -0.94
N CYS A 63 12.39 4.66 -1.00
CA CYS A 63 13.46 5.18 -0.16
C CYS A 63 12.89 5.74 1.14
N LYS A 64 13.08 5.01 2.24
CA LYS A 64 12.55 5.38 3.56
C LYS A 64 13.10 6.71 4.08
N SER A 65 14.38 7.00 3.85
CA SER A 65 15.03 8.22 4.34
C SER A 65 14.51 9.49 3.66
N ARG A 66 14.03 9.37 2.43
CA ARG A 66 13.48 10.49 1.64
C ARG A 66 11.94 10.48 1.56
N ASN A 67 11.31 9.40 2.02
CA ASN A 67 9.86 9.16 1.81
C ASN A 67 9.47 9.33 0.33
N LYS A 68 10.24 8.75 -0.59
CA LYS A 68 10.10 8.96 -2.04
C LYS A 68 10.29 7.64 -2.79
N ILE A 69 9.64 7.57 -3.96
CA ILE A 69 9.86 6.50 -4.93
C ILE A 69 11.03 6.89 -5.84
N CYS A 70 11.92 5.95 -6.10
CA CYS A 70 13.12 6.17 -6.89
C CYS A 70 13.39 4.97 -7.80
N LYS A 71 13.94 5.22 -8.99
CA LYS A 71 14.47 4.16 -9.84
C LYS A 71 15.91 3.86 -9.46
N VAL A 72 16.25 2.59 -9.33
CA VAL A 72 17.63 2.15 -9.05
C VAL A 72 18.42 2.20 -10.35
N THR A 73 19.45 3.03 -10.40
CA THR A 73 20.26 3.26 -11.60
C THR A 73 21.64 2.63 -11.50
N GLY A 74 22.02 2.18 -10.30
CA GLY A 74 23.28 1.47 -10.09
C GLY A 74 23.37 0.83 -8.71
N ILE A 75 24.27 -0.14 -8.59
CA ILE A 75 24.58 -0.82 -7.34
C ILE A 75 26.08 -0.90 -7.16
N SER A 76 26.57 -0.30 -6.08
CA SER A 76 27.98 -0.34 -5.70
C SER A 76 28.18 -1.26 -4.50
N LYS A 77 28.82 -2.41 -4.73
CA LYS A 77 29.12 -3.38 -3.65
C LYS A 77 30.34 -2.90 -2.84
N TRP A 78 30.20 -2.95 -1.53
CA TRP A 78 31.28 -2.63 -0.61
C TRP A 78 32.06 -3.91 -0.26
N THR A 79 33.17 -3.76 0.43
CA THR A 79 34.10 -4.87 0.73
C THR A 79 33.52 -5.96 1.67
N HIS A 80 32.41 -5.69 2.35
CA HIS A 80 31.71 -6.67 3.18
C HIS A 80 30.55 -7.31 2.40
N LYS A 81 30.43 -8.64 2.53
CA LYS A 81 29.62 -9.51 1.65
C LYS A 81 28.16 -9.10 1.44
N ASP A 82 27.54 -8.41 2.40
CA ASP A 82 26.12 -8.07 2.38
C ASP A 82 25.88 -6.56 2.44
N ASP A 83 26.93 -5.75 2.22
CA ASP A 83 26.86 -4.31 2.33
C ASP A 83 27.05 -3.67 0.95
N TYR A 84 26.03 -2.94 0.49
CA TYR A 84 26.05 -2.25 -0.79
C TYR A 84 25.26 -0.95 -0.73
N SER A 85 25.66 -0.01 -1.59
CA SER A 85 24.94 1.22 -1.82
C SER A 85 24.16 1.16 -3.13
N ILE A 86 23.07 1.87 -3.16
CA ILE A 86 22.16 1.97 -4.30
C ILE A 86 22.25 3.40 -4.82
N ASP A 87 22.47 3.54 -6.11
CA ASP A 87 22.38 4.79 -6.83
C ASP A 87 20.95 5.00 -7.32
N LEU A 88 20.42 6.19 -7.09
CA LEU A 88 19.01 6.50 -7.33
C LEU A 88 18.86 7.66 -8.30
N ASP A 89 17.94 7.51 -9.27
CA ASP A 89 17.47 8.55 -10.19
C ASP A 89 18.58 9.27 -10.98
N ASN A 90 19.76 8.67 -11.14
CA ASN A 90 20.96 9.29 -11.76
C ASN A 90 21.41 10.62 -11.09
N GLU A 91 21.03 10.85 -9.83
CA GLU A 91 21.35 12.08 -9.11
C GLU A 91 22.73 12.03 -8.41
N ASN A 92 23.57 11.03 -8.69
CA ASN A 92 24.81 10.73 -7.95
C ASN A 92 24.57 10.61 -6.42
N TYR A 93 23.39 10.11 -6.06
CA TYR A 93 23.00 9.94 -4.68
C TYR A 93 22.99 8.48 -4.31
N PHE A 94 23.90 8.13 -3.40
CA PHE A 94 24.05 6.78 -2.90
C PHE A 94 23.40 6.63 -1.54
N ILE A 95 22.57 5.60 -1.38
CA ILE A 95 22.04 5.22 -0.09
C ILE A 95 22.41 3.78 0.23
N HIS A 96 22.54 3.49 1.51
CA HIS A 96 22.69 2.12 1.97
C HIS A 96 21.40 1.32 1.64
N HIS A 97 21.56 0.09 1.15
CA HIS A 97 20.43 -0.75 0.68
C HIS A 97 19.31 -0.93 1.72
N SER A 98 19.65 -0.96 3.02
CA SER A 98 18.66 -1.11 4.10
C SER A 98 17.63 0.02 4.18
N TYR A 99 17.90 1.17 3.56
CA TYR A 99 16.94 2.28 3.48
C TYR A 99 16.05 2.26 2.24
N CYS A 100 16.28 1.33 1.33
CA CYS A 100 15.47 1.16 0.13
C CYS A 100 14.81 -0.23 0.13
N LYS A 101 13.53 -0.28 -0.18
CA LYS A 101 12.78 -1.53 -0.34
C LYS A 101 12.22 -1.62 -1.75
N LYS A 102 12.31 -2.81 -2.35
CA LYS A 102 11.78 -3.05 -3.69
C LYS A 102 10.25 -2.90 -3.71
N ILE A 103 9.75 -2.13 -4.67
CA ILE A 103 8.32 -2.02 -4.95
C ILE A 103 7.92 -3.21 -5.80
N ILE A 104 6.88 -3.93 -5.38
CA ILE A 104 6.36 -5.11 -6.08
C ILE A 104 4.97 -4.91 -6.64
N LEU A 105 4.18 -4.02 -6.03
CA LEU A 105 2.80 -3.72 -6.44
C LEU A 105 2.53 -2.23 -6.27
N THR A 106 1.72 -1.66 -7.16
CA THR A 106 1.39 -0.22 -7.10
C THR A 106 0.05 0.12 -7.77
N THR A 107 -0.47 1.30 -7.46
CA THR A 107 -1.56 1.96 -8.21
C THR A 107 -1.03 3.03 -9.16
N ASP A 108 0.26 3.28 -9.19
CA ASP A 108 0.90 4.27 -10.06
C ASP A 108 0.98 3.74 -11.49
N THR A 109 0.26 4.41 -12.40
CA THR A 109 0.15 4.00 -13.80
C THR A 109 1.47 4.05 -14.57
N ASP A 110 2.40 4.91 -14.17
CA ASP A 110 3.68 5.02 -14.85
C ASP A 110 4.62 3.88 -14.43
N LEU A 111 4.60 3.51 -13.15
CA LEU A 111 5.33 2.32 -12.70
C LEU A 111 4.73 1.02 -13.27
N ILE A 112 3.41 0.98 -13.46
CA ILE A 112 2.74 -0.16 -14.09
C ILE A 112 3.19 -0.31 -15.55
N LYS A 113 3.31 0.77 -16.30
CA LYS A 113 3.88 0.77 -17.66
C LYS A 113 5.33 0.30 -17.69
N ASP A 114 6.09 0.60 -16.62
CA ASP A 114 7.48 0.15 -16.43
C ASP A 114 7.58 -1.30 -15.93
N GLY A 115 6.47 -2.04 -15.83
CA GLY A 115 6.43 -3.46 -15.51
C GLY A 115 6.18 -3.81 -14.05
N ILE A 116 5.89 -2.84 -13.17
CA ILE A 116 5.44 -3.14 -11.83
C ILE A 116 3.99 -3.62 -11.88
N GLN A 117 3.68 -4.67 -11.14
CA GLN A 117 2.33 -5.22 -11.11
C GLN A 117 1.33 -4.24 -10.46
N ALA A 118 0.15 -4.12 -11.07
CA ALA A 118 -0.96 -3.35 -10.52
C ALA A 118 -1.53 -4.03 -9.26
N ILE A 119 -1.94 -3.22 -8.30
CA ILE A 119 -2.75 -3.68 -7.15
C ILE A 119 -4.16 -3.97 -7.65
N ASP A 120 -4.75 -5.09 -7.21
CA ASP A 120 -6.12 -5.48 -7.56
C ASP A 120 -7.18 -4.63 -6.84
N ASP A 121 -8.37 -4.56 -7.44
CA ASP A 121 -9.48 -3.78 -6.91
C ASP A 121 -10.01 -4.36 -5.59
N GLU A 122 -9.96 -5.68 -5.39
CA GLU A 122 -10.39 -6.34 -4.16
C GLU A 122 -9.61 -5.83 -2.95
N PHE A 123 -8.29 -5.72 -3.11
CA PHE A 123 -7.45 -5.13 -2.06
C PHE A 123 -7.74 -3.65 -1.85
N LEU A 124 -7.92 -2.87 -2.93
CA LEU A 124 -8.18 -1.44 -2.82
C LEU A 124 -9.50 -1.15 -2.08
N GLU A 125 -10.55 -1.90 -2.38
CA GLU A 125 -11.85 -1.80 -1.71
C GLU A 125 -11.76 -2.16 -0.21
N TRP A 126 -10.97 -3.16 0.12
CA TRP A 126 -10.70 -3.51 1.52
C TRP A 126 -9.85 -2.44 2.20
N PHE A 127 -8.81 -1.95 1.53
CA PHE A 127 -7.85 -1.02 2.13
C PHE A 127 -8.47 0.34 2.48
N VAL A 128 -9.38 0.88 1.67
CA VAL A 128 -10.06 2.15 1.99
C VAL A 128 -10.95 2.04 3.23
N LYS A 129 -11.38 0.82 3.60
CA LYS A 129 -12.10 0.55 4.85
C LYS A 129 -11.15 0.34 6.02
N ASN A 130 -9.89 -0.02 5.74
CA ASN A 130 -8.85 -0.34 6.71
C ASN A 130 -7.55 0.49 6.50
N PRO A 131 -7.62 1.83 6.41
CA PRO A 131 -6.50 2.68 5.99
C PRO A 131 -5.36 2.75 7.01
N SER A 132 -5.59 2.26 8.23
CA SER A 132 -4.58 2.12 9.27
C SER A 132 -3.71 0.87 9.13
N CYS A 133 -4.04 -0.02 8.19
CA CYS A 133 -3.22 -1.20 7.94
C CYS A 133 -1.88 -0.78 7.33
N GLU A 134 -0.79 -1.14 7.99
CA GLU A 134 0.57 -0.77 7.56
C GLU A 134 1.32 -1.94 6.91
N GLU A 135 0.78 -3.15 7.01
CA GLU A 135 1.46 -4.36 6.55
C GLU A 135 0.48 -5.38 5.98
N VAL A 136 0.85 -5.94 4.82
CA VAL A 136 0.15 -7.07 4.21
C VAL A 136 1.15 -8.10 3.73
N GLU A 137 0.72 -9.35 3.71
CA GLU A 137 1.47 -10.43 3.09
C GLU A 137 1.20 -10.42 1.57
N ALA A 138 2.28 -10.46 0.77
CA ALA A 138 2.20 -10.57 -0.68
C ALA A 138 2.98 -11.81 -1.12
N ASN A 139 2.26 -12.83 -1.56
CA ASN A 139 2.83 -14.09 -1.98
C ASN A 139 3.20 -14.08 -3.45
N LYS A 140 4.46 -14.46 -3.75
CA LYS A 140 4.94 -14.57 -5.12
C LYS A 140 4.46 -15.90 -5.72
N LEU A 141 3.71 -15.81 -6.80
CA LEU A 141 3.21 -16.95 -7.56
C LEU A 141 4.03 -17.09 -8.85
N TYR A 142 4.44 -18.30 -9.15
CA TYR A 142 5.17 -18.61 -10.38
C TYR A 142 4.25 -19.32 -11.35
N TYR A 143 4.12 -18.78 -12.56
CA TYR A 143 3.36 -19.39 -13.65
C TYR A 143 4.31 -19.85 -14.75
N GLY A 144 4.05 -21.01 -15.35
CA GLY A 144 4.74 -21.44 -16.56
C GLY A 144 6.06 -22.17 -16.36
N ALA A 145 6.19 -23.02 -15.34
CA ALA A 145 7.37 -23.85 -15.10
C ALA A 145 7.81 -24.74 -16.31
N LEU A 146 6.97 -24.88 -17.33
CA LEU A 146 7.23 -25.69 -18.52
C LEU A 146 7.84 -24.92 -19.70
N SER A 147 7.79 -23.58 -19.69
CA SER A 147 8.26 -22.74 -20.82
C SER A 147 9.65 -22.12 -20.62
N GLY A 148 10.32 -22.39 -19.50
CA GLY A 148 11.65 -21.82 -19.21
C GLY A 148 11.64 -20.34 -18.82
N PHE A 149 10.51 -19.64 -18.96
CA PHE A 149 10.28 -18.28 -18.50
C PHE A 149 9.22 -18.35 -17.41
N ALA A 150 9.64 -18.25 -16.15
CA ALA A 150 8.71 -18.16 -15.04
C ALA A 150 8.26 -16.72 -14.90
N ASP A 151 7.09 -16.39 -15.44
CA ASP A 151 6.42 -15.14 -15.09
C ASP A 151 5.99 -15.22 -13.61
N ALA A 152 6.46 -14.29 -12.82
CA ALA A 152 6.11 -14.20 -11.41
C ALA A 152 5.09 -13.09 -11.22
N SER A 153 4.00 -13.40 -10.54
CA SER A 153 3.05 -12.39 -10.06
C SER A 153 2.97 -12.41 -8.54
N TYR A 154 2.49 -11.33 -7.96
CA TYR A 154 2.26 -11.23 -6.53
C TYR A 154 0.76 -11.24 -6.25
N LYS A 155 0.35 -12.01 -5.23
CA LYS A 155 -1.02 -12.00 -4.72
C LYS A 155 -1.01 -11.49 -3.29
N ILE A 156 -1.80 -10.44 -3.03
CA ILE A 156 -1.97 -9.90 -1.69
C ILE A 156 -2.89 -10.83 -0.91
N ILE A 157 -2.50 -11.15 0.32
CA ILE A 157 -3.35 -11.86 1.26
C ILE A 157 -4.05 -10.80 2.12
N ILE A 158 -5.32 -10.57 1.82
CA ILE A 158 -6.14 -9.65 2.61
C ILE A 158 -6.34 -10.26 4.00
N PRO A 159 -5.97 -9.53 5.08
CA PRO A 159 -6.19 -10.01 6.44
C PRO A 159 -7.69 -10.29 6.64
N LYS A 160 -8.01 -11.49 7.10
CA LYS A 160 -9.39 -11.78 7.50
C LYS A 160 -9.71 -10.90 8.71
N GLU A 161 -10.80 -10.16 8.61
CA GLU A 161 -11.33 -9.46 9.78
C GLU A 161 -11.61 -10.54 10.85
N GLU A 162 -10.84 -10.52 11.93
CA GLU A 162 -11.23 -11.29 13.11
C GLU A 162 -12.58 -10.73 13.55
N PRO A 163 -13.61 -11.58 13.77
CA PRO A 163 -14.89 -11.11 14.28
C PRO A 163 -14.57 -10.34 15.56
N LYS A 164 -14.95 -9.05 15.57
CA LYS A 164 -14.78 -8.21 16.77
C LYS A 164 -15.35 -8.99 17.92
N GLN A 165 -14.50 -9.41 18.86
CA GLN A 165 -14.97 -9.92 20.13
C GLN A 165 -15.74 -8.77 20.78
N GLU A 166 -17.08 -8.89 20.77
CA GLU A 166 -17.91 -7.94 21.49
C GLU A 166 -17.42 -7.92 22.94
N THR A 167 -17.06 -6.75 23.41
CA THR A 167 -16.65 -6.61 24.80
C THR A 167 -17.85 -6.94 25.69
N LEU A 168 -17.57 -7.48 26.88
CA LEU A 168 -18.65 -7.78 27.84
C LEU A 168 -19.58 -6.59 28.07
N GLU A 169 -19.06 -5.35 27.94
CA GLU A 169 -19.83 -4.10 28.01
C GLU A 169 -20.77 -3.91 26.82
N GLU A 170 -20.34 -4.20 25.61
CA GLU A 170 -21.17 -4.13 24.40
C GLU A 170 -22.27 -5.20 24.42
N VAL A 171 -21.93 -6.41 24.86
CA VAL A 171 -22.91 -7.49 25.07
C VAL A 171 -23.94 -7.08 26.11
N ALA A 172 -23.52 -6.54 27.26
CA ALA A 172 -24.41 -6.06 28.30
C ALA A 172 -25.30 -4.91 27.82
N LEU A 173 -24.76 -3.97 27.03
CA LEU A 173 -25.51 -2.87 26.46
C LEU A 173 -26.56 -3.35 25.45
N ASN A 174 -26.21 -4.30 24.60
CA ASN A 174 -27.12 -4.90 23.63
C ASN A 174 -28.23 -5.70 24.33
N PHE A 175 -27.91 -6.43 25.37
CA PHE A 175 -28.89 -7.12 26.23
C PHE A 175 -29.86 -6.11 26.86
N SER A 176 -29.36 -5.05 27.48
CA SER A 176 -30.20 -4.03 28.12
C SER A 176 -31.14 -3.31 27.13
N LYS A 177 -30.70 -3.09 25.87
CA LYS A 177 -31.55 -2.52 24.82
C LYS A 177 -32.65 -3.49 24.36
N GLN A 178 -32.38 -4.79 24.29
CA GLN A 178 -33.39 -5.81 23.94
C GLN A 178 -34.46 -5.95 25.02
N PHE A 179 -34.07 -5.87 26.29
CA PHE A 179 -35.06 -5.92 27.40
C PHE A 179 -35.95 -4.70 27.43
N LYS A 180 -35.41 -3.48 27.23
CA LYS A 180 -36.22 -2.25 27.16
C LYS A 180 -37.22 -2.28 25.99
N LYS A 181 -36.87 -2.92 24.87
CA LYS A 181 -37.78 -3.02 23.69
C LYS A 181 -38.93 -4.02 23.93
N LYS A 182 -38.78 -4.99 24.86
CA LYS A 182 -39.82 -5.92 25.24
C LYS A 182 -40.78 -5.37 26.32
N GLU A 183 -40.37 -4.44 27.15
CA GLU A 183 -41.20 -3.84 28.19
C GLU A 183 -42.08 -2.67 27.71
N TYR A 184 -41.73 -2.02 26.60
CA TYR A 184 -42.45 -0.86 26.06
C TYR A 184 -43.00 -1.07 24.65
N GLY A 185 -43.17 -2.32 24.21
CA GLY A 185 -43.74 -2.66 22.92
C GLY A 185 -45.22 -3.06 23.10
N GLU A 186 -46.11 -2.09 23.10
CA GLU A 186 -47.45 -2.20 22.61
C GLU A 186 -47.50 -1.75 21.16
#